data_8d44d5f86cd3778da004b3a549c1f5db
#
_entry.id   8d44d5f86cd3778da004b3a549c1f5db
#
_cell.length_a   1.000
_cell.length_b   1.000
_cell.length_c   1.000
_cell.angle_alpha   90.00
_cell.angle_beta   90.00
_cell.angle_gamma   90.00
#
_symmetry.space_group_name_H-M   'P 1'
#
loop_
_entity.id
_entity.type
_entity.pdbx_description
1 polymer ?
#
loop_
_entity_poly.entity_id
_entity_poly.type
_entity_poly.pdbx_seq_one_letter_code
_entity_poly.pdbx_strand_id
1 'polypeptide(L)'
;MARSVFYYHLKYLKAEDKYAMEKETIKAIYHEHKGRYGYRRVTAEMRNRGIVINHKTVRRLMTEMCLKSRIRKVRYHSYKGEVGKIAPNIIARDFAAEAPNRKWATDVTQINIGAVKLYLSPILDMFNGEIISYNISRSPNMEQVYDMLDKAFDRFDSLDGLILHSDQGWQYQHFGYRQRLAEHHIIQSMSRKGNCLDNAMAENFFGIMKSELLYACLLYTSPSPRD
;
A
#
# COMPACT_ATOMS: atom_id res chain seq x y z
N MET A 1 22.38 6.19 46.74
CA MET A 1 21.38 7.08 46.10
C MET A 1 21.07 8.20 47.07
N ALA A 2 21.09 9.47 46.63
CA ALA A 2 20.76 10.62 47.51
C ALA A 2 19.30 10.54 47.96
N ARG A 3 19.01 10.92 49.22
CA ARG A 3 17.68 10.85 49.84
C ARG A 3 16.60 11.63 49.02
N SER A 4 17.02 12.77 48.45
CA SER A 4 16.17 13.59 47.57
C SER A 4 15.75 12.86 46.28
N VAL A 5 16.67 12.12 45.67
CA VAL A 5 16.41 11.32 44.45
C VAL A 5 15.44 10.16 44.74
N PHE A 6 15.58 9.52 45.91
CA PHE A 6 14.66 8.46 46.33
C PHE A 6 13.24 8.97 46.49
N TYR A 7 13.02 10.09 47.19
CA TYR A 7 11.67 10.70 47.39
C TYR A 7 11.12 11.24 46.06
N TYR A 8 11.93 11.76 45.18
CA TYR A 8 11.56 12.16 43.84
C TYR A 8 10.96 10.97 43.04
N HIS A 9 11.66 9.85 43.03
CA HIS A 9 11.17 8.65 42.35
C HIS A 9 9.93 8.04 43.03
N LEU A 10 9.84 8.07 44.37
CA LEU A 10 8.63 7.64 45.11
C LEU A 10 7.41 8.48 44.75
N LYS A 11 7.57 9.79 44.60
CA LYS A 11 6.49 10.69 44.17
C LYS A 11 6.01 10.36 42.77
N TYR A 12 6.94 10.06 41.86
CA TYR A 12 6.61 9.64 40.49
C TYR A 12 5.91 8.27 40.41
N LEU A 13 6.33 7.31 41.23
CA LEU A 13 5.69 5.99 41.31
C LEU A 13 4.26 6.03 41.88
N LYS A 14 3.96 7.04 42.72
CA LYS A 14 2.61 7.24 43.31
C LYS A 14 1.73 8.17 42.50
N ALA A 15 2.28 8.86 41.49
CA ALA A 15 1.48 9.75 40.64
C ALA A 15 0.60 8.94 39.69
N GLU A 16 -0.63 9.34 39.53
CA GLU A 16 -1.51 8.81 38.50
C GLU A 16 -0.92 9.03 37.12
N ASP A 17 -1.05 8.03 36.24
CA ASP A 17 -0.52 8.13 34.88
C ASP A 17 -1.28 9.21 34.11
N LYS A 18 -0.60 10.31 33.84
CA LYS A 18 -1.14 11.45 33.07
C LYS A 18 -1.78 11.04 31.74
N TYR A 19 -1.36 9.93 31.17
CA TYR A 19 -1.80 9.43 29.85
C TYR A 19 -2.62 8.15 29.95
N ALA A 20 -3.24 7.87 31.11
CA ALA A 20 -3.99 6.63 31.30
C ALA A 20 -5.10 6.45 30.26
N MET A 21 -5.90 7.49 30.00
CA MET A 21 -7.00 7.46 29.02
C MET A 21 -6.47 7.31 27.60
N GLU A 22 -5.41 8.04 27.24
CA GLU A 22 -4.78 7.93 25.92
C GLU A 22 -4.16 6.55 25.70
N LYS A 23 -3.56 5.95 26.70
CA LYS A 23 -3.02 4.59 26.64
C LYS A 23 -4.13 3.56 26.38
N GLU A 24 -5.26 3.66 27.05
CA GLU A 24 -6.41 2.78 26.80
C GLU A 24 -6.97 2.96 25.38
N THR A 25 -7.10 4.21 24.93
CA THR A 25 -7.55 4.49 23.56
C THR A 25 -6.56 3.93 22.53
N ILE A 26 -5.27 4.10 22.75
CA ILE A 26 -4.21 3.53 21.87
C ILE A 26 -4.31 2.01 21.81
N LYS A 27 -4.51 1.32 22.96
CA LYS A 27 -4.71 -0.12 23.01
C LYS A 27 -5.97 -0.54 22.25
N ALA A 28 -7.08 0.15 22.46
CA ALA A 28 -8.34 -0.13 21.77
C ALA A 28 -8.16 -0.05 20.24
N ILE A 29 -7.60 1.06 19.74
CA ILE A 29 -7.30 1.23 18.31
C ILE A 29 -6.36 0.14 17.80
N TYR A 30 -5.31 -0.17 18.55
CA TYR A 30 -4.34 -1.19 18.14
C TYR A 30 -4.97 -2.58 18.00
N HIS A 31 -5.85 -2.98 18.94
CA HIS A 31 -6.54 -4.27 18.90
C HIS A 31 -7.65 -4.30 17.86
N GLU A 32 -8.44 -3.25 17.72
CA GLU A 32 -9.44 -3.09 16.66
C GLU A 32 -8.85 -3.33 15.28
N HIS A 33 -7.66 -2.74 15.03
CA HIS A 33 -6.92 -2.93 13.77
C HIS A 33 -5.92 -4.09 13.80
N LYS A 34 -6.10 -5.06 14.71
CA LYS A 34 -5.35 -6.33 14.78
C LYS A 34 -3.82 -6.15 14.79
N GLY A 35 -3.33 -5.06 15.39
CA GLY A 35 -1.90 -4.76 15.48
C GLY A 35 -1.24 -4.28 14.19
N ARG A 36 -2.00 -3.94 13.15
CA ARG A 36 -1.47 -3.46 11.86
C ARG A 36 -1.09 -1.98 11.87
N TYR A 37 -1.70 -1.19 12.75
CA TYR A 37 -1.47 0.24 12.82
C TYR A 37 -0.20 0.56 13.60
N GLY A 38 0.71 1.30 12.95
CA GLY A 38 1.85 1.94 13.59
C GLY A 38 1.45 3.30 14.18
N TYR A 39 2.36 3.92 14.92
CA TYR A 39 2.09 5.16 15.64
C TYR A 39 1.47 6.28 14.79
N ARG A 40 1.84 6.39 13.50
CA ARG A 40 1.28 7.44 12.61
C ARG A 40 -0.20 7.22 12.33
N ARG A 41 -0.61 5.97 12.03
CA ARG A 41 -2.02 5.62 11.80
C ARG A 41 -2.82 5.69 13.09
N VAL A 42 -2.25 5.24 14.22
CA VAL A 42 -2.88 5.38 15.54
C VAL A 42 -3.10 6.85 15.88
N THR A 43 -2.12 7.74 15.61
CA THR A 43 -2.29 9.19 15.84
C THR A 43 -3.41 9.79 14.97
N ALA A 44 -3.49 9.39 13.70
CA ALA A 44 -4.56 9.85 12.81
C ALA A 44 -5.93 9.39 13.32
N GLU A 45 -6.05 8.13 13.74
CA GLU A 45 -7.30 7.59 14.26
C GLU A 45 -7.72 8.23 15.59
N MET A 46 -6.77 8.51 16.49
CA MET A 46 -7.05 9.29 17.70
C MET A 46 -7.60 10.67 17.37
N ARG A 47 -7.04 11.33 16.34
CA ARG A 47 -7.53 12.64 15.87
C ARG A 47 -8.96 12.53 15.32
N ASN A 48 -9.26 11.48 14.54
CA ASN A 48 -10.62 11.21 14.05
C ASN A 48 -11.62 11.04 15.19
N ARG A 49 -11.18 10.50 16.34
CA ARG A 49 -11.97 10.36 17.56
C ARG A 49 -11.98 11.62 18.45
N GLY A 50 -11.45 12.74 17.97
CA GLY A 50 -11.40 14.03 18.66
C GLY A 50 -10.27 14.19 19.68
N ILE A 51 -9.32 13.23 19.76
CA ILE A 51 -8.19 13.29 20.69
C ILE A 51 -6.96 13.87 19.96
N VAL A 52 -6.60 15.12 20.32
CA VAL A 52 -5.44 15.80 19.73
C VAL A 52 -4.19 15.52 20.56
N ILE A 53 -3.32 14.67 20.05
CA ILE A 53 -2.06 14.27 20.70
C ILE A 53 -0.90 14.29 19.70
N ASN A 54 0.30 14.65 20.17
CA ASN A 54 1.48 14.65 19.31
C ASN A 54 1.91 13.22 18.96
N HIS A 55 2.21 12.97 17.69
CA HIS A 55 2.65 11.66 17.18
C HIS A 55 3.91 11.12 17.90
N LYS A 56 4.82 11.99 18.37
CA LYS A 56 6.00 11.58 19.16
C LYS A 56 5.57 11.01 20.52
N THR A 57 4.54 11.60 21.15
CA THR A 57 3.94 11.09 22.39
C THR A 57 3.29 9.74 22.16
N VAL A 58 2.47 9.59 21.11
CA VAL A 58 1.86 8.29 20.76
C VAL A 58 2.93 7.21 20.53
N ARG A 59 4.02 7.53 19.80
CA ARG A 59 5.14 6.61 19.60
C ARG A 59 5.77 6.18 20.92
N ARG A 60 5.99 7.11 21.86
CA ARG A 60 6.55 6.81 23.18
C ARG A 60 5.62 5.91 23.98
N LEU A 61 4.32 6.24 24.05
CA LEU A 61 3.32 5.45 24.77
C LEU A 61 3.17 4.04 24.20
N MET A 62 3.15 3.90 22.87
CA MET A 62 3.14 2.58 22.23
C MET A 62 4.41 1.76 22.56
N THR A 63 5.56 2.41 22.64
CA THR A 63 6.82 1.74 23.04
C THR A 63 6.77 1.29 24.51
N GLU A 64 6.28 2.14 25.42
CA GLU A 64 6.08 1.81 26.84
C GLU A 64 5.14 0.61 27.04
N MET A 65 4.10 0.52 26.22
CA MET A 65 3.13 -0.60 26.22
C MET A 65 3.57 -1.81 25.39
N CYS A 66 4.79 -1.82 24.83
CA CYS A 66 5.32 -2.86 23.95
C CYS A 66 4.47 -3.10 22.67
N LEU A 67 3.68 -2.12 22.23
CA LEU A 67 2.85 -2.20 21.03
C LEU A 67 3.67 -1.85 19.79
N LYS A 68 3.89 -2.83 18.92
CA LYS A 68 4.60 -2.67 17.64
C LYS A 68 3.72 -3.14 16.50
N SER A 69 3.69 -2.36 15.40
CA SER A 69 2.96 -2.79 14.20
C SER A 69 3.54 -4.08 13.64
N ARG A 70 2.65 -4.99 13.24
CA ARG A 70 3.03 -6.25 12.58
C ARG A 70 3.42 -5.96 11.15
N ILE A 71 4.70 -6.04 10.84
CA ILE A 71 5.24 -5.85 9.49
C ILE A 71 5.70 -7.20 8.97
N ARG A 72 5.20 -7.61 7.79
CA ARG A 72 5.68 -8.82 7.13
C ARG A 72 7.00 -8.52 6.42
N LYS A 73 8.05 -9.30 6.70
CA LYS A 73 9.30 -9.27 5.94
C LYS A 73 9.14 -10.14 4.69
N VAL A 74 9.08 -9.52 3.52
CA VAL A 74 9.08 -10.20 2.23
C VAL A 74 10.46 -10.07 1.61
N ARG A 75 11.06 -11.19 1.16
CA ARG A 75 12.28 -11.15 0.37
C ARG A 75 11.91 -10.83 -1.08
N TYR A 76 12.58 -9.85 -1.66
CA TYR A 76 12.46 -9.50 -3.07
C TYR A 76 13.17 -10.55 -3.93
N HIS A 77 12.50 -11.01 -5.00
CA HIS A 77 13.08 -11.84 -6.06
C HIS A 77 12.83 -11.15 -7.40
N SER A 78 13.90 -10.78 -8.10
CA SER A 78 13.78 -10.21 -9.45
C SER A 78 13.51 -11.31 -10.48
N TYR A 79 12.59 -11.05 -11.41
CA TYR A 79 12.30 -11.92 -12.54
C TYR A 79 13.34 -11.72 -13.65
N LYS A 80 13.87 -12.83 -14.19
CA LYS A 80 14.80 -12.84 -15.35
C LYS A 80 14.03 -13.33 -16.59
N GLY A 81 13.24 -12.46 -17.22
CA GLY A 81 12.53 -12.77 -18.46
C GLY A 81 13.21 -12.19 -19.71
N GLU A 82 12.75 -12.60 -20.89
CA GLU A 82 13.20 -12.09 -22.19
C GLU A 82 12.86 -10.59 -22.34
N VAL A 83 13.70 -9.87 -23.08
CA VAL A 83 13.59 -8.42 -23.27
C VAL A 83 12.73 -8.14 -24.49
N GLY A 84 11.51 -7.68 -24.29
CA GLY A 84 10.64 -7.10 -25.33
C GLY A 84 10.96 -5.62 -25.59
N LYS A 85 10.04 -4.90 -26.22
CA LYS A 85 10.19 -3.45 -26.46
C LYS A 85 9.88 -2.65 -25.19
N ILE A 86 10.89 -2.04 -24.61
CA ILE A 86 10.83 -1.28 -23.35
C ILE A 86 10.63 0.19 -23.66
N ALA A 87 9.66 0.83 -23.00
CA ALA A 87 9.48 2.28 -23.03
C ALA A 87 10.44 3.00 -22.06
N PRO A 88 10.77 4.29 -22.31
CA PRO A 88 11.64 5.04 -21.41
C PRO A 88 10.96 5.25 -20.04
N ASN A 89 11.77 5.42 -18.99
CA ASN A 89 11.28 5.82 -17.67
C ASN A 89 11.07 7.34 -17.63
N ILE A 90 9.86 7.79 -17.91
CA ILE A 90 9.49 9.22 -17.94
C ILE A 90 9.25 9.74 -16.52
N ILE A 91 8.67 8.92 -15.65
CA ILE A 91 8.34 9.31 -14.26
C ILE A 91 9.60 9.57 -13.43
N ALA A 92 10.67 8.79 -13.65
CA ALA A 92 11.96 8.97 -12.97
C ALA A 92 11.85 9.14 -11.43
N ARG A 93 10.88 8.45 -10.79
CA ARG A 93 10.51 8.54 -9.36
C ARG A 93 9.79 9.82 -8.93
N ASP A 94 9.47 10.69 -9.84
CA ASP A 94 8.57 11.81 -9.56
C ASP A 94 7.11 11.34 -9.63
N PHE A 95 6.64 10.76 -8.52
CA PHE A 95 5.27 10.27 -8.38
C PHE A 95 4.26 11.36 -8.06
N ALA A 96 4.71 12.59 -7.82
CA ALA A 96 3.81 13.72 -7.61
C ALA A 96 3.10 14.07 -8.92
N ALA A 97 1.80 14.22 -8.88
CA ALA A 97 0.99 14.73 -9.98
C ALA A 97 0.34 16.06 -9.54
N GLU A 98 0.23 17.03 -10.45
CA GLU A 98 -0.35 18.34 -10.17
C GLU A 98 -1.88 18.31 -10.16
N ALA A 99 -2.48 17.33 -10.86
CA ALA A 99 -3.92 17.15 -10.97
C ALA A 99 -4.27 15.66 -11.19
N PRO A 100 -5.53 15.27 -10.96
CA PRO A 100 -6.03 13.94 -11.32
C PRO A 100 -5.83 13.66 -12.81
N ASN A 101 -5.67 12.38 -13.16
CA ASN A 101 -5.55 11.88 -14.53
C ASN A 101 -4.35 12.47 -15.32
N ARG A 102 -3.25 12.78 -14.62
CA ARG A 102 -1.98 13.17 -15.26
C ARG A 102 -0.97 12.05 -15.24
N LYS A 103 -0.92 11.30 -14.15
CA LYS A 103 0.00 10.17 -13.99
C LYS A 103 -0.75 9.01 -13.35
N TRP A 104 -0.79 7.88 -14.04
CA TRP A 104 -1.33 6.63 -13.52
C TRP A 104 -0.24 5.59 -13.33
N ALA A 105 -0.42 4.69 -12.35
CA ALA A 105 0.40 3.50 -12.14
C ALA A 105 -0.43 2.24 -12.36
N THR A 106 0.19 1.23 -12.94
CA THR A 106 -0.39 -0.11 -13.07
C THR A 106 0.64 -1.19 -12.79
N ASP A 107 0.19 -2.32 -12.29
CA ASP A 107 1.00 -3.51 -12.08
C ASP A 107 0.06 -4.72 -11.91
N VAL A 108 0.58 -5.93 -12.10
CA VAL A 108 -0.17 -7.18 -11.89
C VAL A 108 0.34 -7.91 -10.66
N THR A 109 -0.53 -8.21 -9.73
CA THR A 109 -0.16 -8.98 -8.54
C THR A 109 -0.95 -10.27 -8.41
N GLN A 110 -0.27 -11.34 -7.98
CA GLN A 110 -0.91 -12.60 -7.63
C GLN A 110 -1.44 -12.54 -6.19
N ILE A 111 -2.65 -13.02 -6.02
CA ILE A 111 -3.36 -13.17 -4.75
C ILE A 111 -3.69 -14.65 -4.58
N ASN A 112 -3.37 -15.22 -3.42
CA ASN A 112 -3.72 -16.59 -3.08
C ASN A 112 -4.79 -16.56 -1.99
N ILE A 113 -5.96 -17.16 -2.27
CA ILE A 113 -7.08 -17.31 -1.33
C ILE A 113 -7.34 -18.80 -1.19
N GLY A 114 -6.86 -19.39 -0.10
CA GLY A 114 -6.85 -20.85 0.06
C GLY A 114 -6.07 -21.50 -1.08
N ALA A 115 -6.70 -22.44 -1.78
CA ALA A 115 -6.12 -23.13 -2.95
C ALA A 115 -6.26 -22.34 -4.27
N VAL A 116 -7.00 -21.24 -4.29
CA VAL A 116 -7.28 -20.47 -5.51
C VAL A 116 -6.22 -19.39 -5.71
N LYS A 117 -5.67 -19.32 -6.93
CA LYS A 117 -4.79 -18.24 -7.38
C LYS A 117 -5.60 -17.25 -8.20
N LEU A 118 -5.51 -15.99 -7.85
CA LEU A 118 -6.12 -14.89 -8.58
C LEU A 118 -5.06 -13.86 -8.94
N TYR A 119 -5.27 -13.17 -10.03
CA TYR A 119 -4.40 -12.09 -10.50
C TYR A 119 -5.21 -10.80 -10.53
N LEU A 120 -4.74 -9.78 -9.85
CA LEU A 120 -5.34 -8.45 -9.80
C LEU A 120 -4.46 -7.50 -10.61
N SER A 121 -5.10 -6.79 -11.54
CA SER A 121 -4.49 -5.73 -12.35
C SER A 121 -5.27 -4.43 -12.12
N PRO A 122 -4.80 -3.50 -11.28
CA PRO A 122 -5.42 -2.20 -11.09
C PRO A 122 -4.71 -1.10 -11.88
N ILE A 123 -5.43 0.00 -12.16
CA ILE A 123 -4.86 1.30 -12.49
C ILE A 123 -5.11 2.25 -11.32
N LEU A 124 -4.06 2.92 -10.88
CA LEU A 124 -4.08 3.86 -9.75
C LEU A 124 -3.73 5.26 -10.25
N ASP A 125 -4.50 6.27 -9.85
CA ASP A 125 -4.12 7.67 -10.02
C ASP A 125 -3.04 8.04 -9.00
N MET A 126 -1.92 8.60 -9.48
CA MET A 126 -0.81 8.99 -8.60
C MET A 126 -1.11 10.25 -7.80
N PHE A 127 -2.10 11.07 -8.21
CA PHE A 127 -2.47 12.30 -7.53
C PHE A 127 -3.14 12.02 -6.17
N ASN A 128 -4.14 11.15 -6.15
CA ASN A 128 -4.99 10.89 -4.98
C ASN A 128 -5.01 9.44 -4.52
N GLY A 129 -4.37 8.51 -5.27
CA GLY A 129 -4.38 7.08 -4.98
C GLY A 129 -5.71 6.38 -5.33
N GLU A 130 -6.58 7.02 -6.11
CA GLU A 130 -7.85 6.44 -6.57
C GLU A 130 -7.59 5.23 -7.46
N ILE A 131 -8.39 4.17 -7.29
CA ILE A 131 -8.43 3.04 -8.21
C ILE A 131 -9.32 3.43 -9.39
N ILE A 132 -8.71 3.76 -10.52
CA ILE A 132 -9.41 4.16 -11.74
C ILE A 132 -10.20 2.99 -12.32
N SER A 133 -9.55 1.85 -12.46
CA SER A 133 -10.15 0.60 -12.90
C SER A 133 -9.37 -0.58 -12.35
N TYR A 134 -9.96 -1.77 -12.43
CA TYR A 134 -9.26 -3.02 -12.13
C TYR A 134 -9.91 -4.20 -12.84
N ASN A 135 -9.14 -5.29 -12.97
CA ASN A 135 -9.64 -6.60 -13.33
C ASN A 135 -9.08 -7.67 -12.41
N ILE A 136 -9.87 -8.71 -12.13
CA ILE A 136 -9.47 -9.90 -11.39
C ILE A 136 -9.68 -11.12 -12.28
N SER A 137 -8.60 -11.87 -12.51
CA SER A 137 -8.62 -13.08 -13.35
C SER A 137 -8.02 -14.28 -12.62
N ARG A 138 -8.34 -15.49 -13.10
CA ARG A 138 -7.71 -16.74 -12.63
C ARG A 138 -6.38 -17.05 -13.32
N SER A 139 -6.07 -16.34 -14.42
CA SER A 139 -4.83 -16.49 -15.17
C SER A 139 -4.28 -15.11 -15.58
N PRO A 140 -2.95 -14.92 -15.57
CA PRO A 140 -2.34 -13.66 -15.99
C PRO A 140 -2.25 -13.63 -17.53
N ASN A 141 -3.35 -13.29 -18.20
CA ASN A 141 -3.45 -13.19 -19.66
C ASN A 141 -3.59 -11.74 -20.12
N MET A 142 -3.47 -11.50 -21.42
CA MET A 142 -3.62 -10.17 -22.01
C MET A 142 -5.04 -9.63 -21.91
N GLU A 143 -6.04 -10.51 -21.93
CA GLU A 143 -7.46 -10.16 -21.81
C GLU A 143 -7.73 -9.40 -20.50
N GLN A 144 -7.13 -9.85 -19.37
CA GLN A 144 -7.21 -9.16 -18.09
C GLN A 144 -6.73 -7.71 -18.18
N VAL A 145 -5.61 -7.49 -18.88
CA VAL A 145 -5.00 -6.16 -19.00
C VAL A 145 -5.82 -5.29 -19.95
N TYR A 146 -6.33 -5.86 -21.03
CA TYR A 146 -7.18 -5.13 -21.97
C TYR A 146 -8.50 -4.70 -21.33
N ASP A 147 -9.22 -5.59 -20.65
CA ASP A 147 -10.45 -5.26 -19.94
C ASP A 147 -10.24 -4.17 -18.87
N MET A 148 -9.11 -4.21 -18.17
CA MET A 148 -8.74 -3.16 -17.23
C MET A 148 -8.56 -1.81 -17.92
N LEU A 149 -7.86 -1.78 -19.09
CA LEU A 149 -7.65 -0.55 -19.86
C LEU A 149 -8.96 -0.02 -20.43
N ASP A 150 -9.76 -0.88 -21.05
CA ASP A 150 -11.01 -0.51 -21.68
C ASP A 150 -11.97 0.12 -20.64
N LYS A 151 -12.09 -0.49 -19.45
CA LYS A 151 -12.83 0.09 -18.31
C LYS A 151 -12.30 1.44 -17.84
N ALA A 152 -10.97 1.66 -17.91
CA ALA A 152 -10.40 2.95 -17.55
C ALA A 152 -10.72 4.00 -18.61
N PHE A 153 -10.63 3.66 -19.89
CA PHE A 153 -10.87 4.56 -21.00
C PHE A 153 -12.34 4.99 -21.10
N ASP A 154 -13.27 4.08 -20.84
CA ASP A 154 -14.71 4.36 -20.83
C ASP A 154 -15.15 5.37 -19.75
N ARG A 155 -14.28 5.68 -18.77
CA ARG A 155 -14.60 6.64 -17.70
C ARG A 155 -14.35 8.10 -18.08
N PHE A 156 -13.57 8.36 -19.13
CA PHE A 156 -13.06 9.70 -19.43
C PHE A 156 -13.18 9.99 -20.94
N ASP A 157 -13.64 11.19 -21.26
CA ASP A 157 -13.78 11.64 -22.66
C ASP A 157 -12.43 11.87 -23.36
N SER A 158 -11.39 12.24 -22.62
CA SER A 158 -10.02 12.42 -23.12
C SER A 158 -8.99 12.09 -22.06
N LEU A 159 -7.95 11.41 -22.50
CA LEU A 159 -6.77 11.05 -21.68
C LEU A 159 -5.47 11.58 -22.34
N ASP A 160 -5.58 12.60 -23.17
CA ASP A 160 -4.45 13.15 -23.91
C ASP A 160 -3.30 13.58 -22.99
N GLY A 161 -2.11 13.03 -23.27
CA GLY A 161 -0.90 13.34 -22.52
C GLY A 161 -0.79 12.70 -21.13
N LEU A 162 -1.77 11.85 -20.73
CA LEU A 162 -1.65 11.04 -19.53
C LEU A 162 -0.42 10.14 -19.62
N ILE A 163 0.33 10.03 -18.53
CA ILE A 163 1.45 9.09 -18.42
C ILE A 163 0.97 7.85 -17.67
N LEU A 164 0.99 6.67 -18.33
CA LEU A 164 0.71 5.40 -17.69
C LEU A 164 2.02 4.64 -17.43
N HIS A 165 2.36 4.49 -16.15
CA HIS A 165 3.60 3.88 -15.69
C HIS A 165 3.39 2.44 -15.23
N SER A 166 4.29 1.56 -15.62
CA SER A 166 4.29 0.14 -15.23
C SER A 166 5.69 -0.36 -14.96
N ASP A 167 5.80 -1.60 -14.47
CA ASP A 167 7.04 -2.35 -14.51
C ASP A 167 7.37 -2.82 -15.95
N GLN A 168 8.45 -3.61 -16.11
CA GLN A 168 8.81 -4.20 -17.39
C GLN A 168 8.15 -5.58 -17.61
N GLY A 169 6.97 -5.82 -17.08
CA GLY A 169 6.20 -7.04 -17.30
C GLY A 169 5.93 -7.28 -18.79
N TRP A 170 5.92 -8.55 -19.22
CA TRP A 170 5.73 -8.93 -20.64
C TRP A 170 4.41 -8.36 -21.22
N GLN A 171 3.36 -8.27 -20.39
CA GLN A 171 2.06 -7.76 -20.78
C GLN A 171 2.12 -6.29 -21.23
N TYR A 172 2.94 -5.46 -20.59
CA TYR A 172 3.09 -4.04 -20.91
C TYR A 172 4.01 -3.79 -22.12
N GLN A 173 4.80 -4.80 -22.52
CA GLN A 173 5.65 -4.79 -23.69
C GLN A 173 4.92 -5.28 -24.95
N HIS A 174 3.73 -5.87 -24.78
CA HIS A 174 2.95 -6.43 -25.85
C HIS A 174 2.46 -5.36 -26.84
N PHE A 175 2.43 -5.70 -28.13
CA PHE A 175 2.02 -4.77 -29.21
C PHE A 175 0.62 -4.20 -28.97
N GLY A 176 -0.37 -5.06 -28.68
CA GLY A 176 -1.75 -4.64 -28.48
C GLY A 176 -1.95 -3.72 -27.27
N TYR A 177 -1.14 -3.83 -26.20
CA TYR A 177 -1.13 -2.89 -25.10
C TYR A 177 -0.68 -1.50 -25.54
N ARG A 178 0.46 -1.43 -26.23
CA ARG A 178 1.02 -0.18 -26.74
C ARG A 178 0.12 0.51 -27.75
N GLN A 179 -0.53 -0.29 -28.63
CA GLN A 179 -1.47 0.22 -29.61
C GLN A 179 -2.67 0.89 -28.94
N ARG A 180 -3.29 0.27 -27.91
CA ARG A 180 -4.39 0.87 -27.14
C ARG A 180 -4.00 2.17 -26.48
N LEU A 181 -2.80 2.27 -25.89
CA LEU A 181 -2.32 3.53 -25.32
C LEU A 181 -2.15 4.61 -26.38
N ALA A 182 -1.61 4.26 -27.53
CA ALA A 182 -1.41 5.22 -28.63
C ALA A 182 -2.73 5.72 -29.21
N GLU A 183 -3.76 4.87 -29.34
CA GLU A 183 -5.12 5.25 -29.78
C GLU A 183 -5.77 6.29 -28.86
N HIS A 184 -5.44 6.27 -27.57
CA HIS A 184 -5.93 7.24 -26.57
C HIS A 184 -4.91 8.34 -26.23
N HIS A 185 -3.86 8.51 -27.04
CA HIS A 185 -2.78 9.49 -26.85
C HIS A 185 -2.11 9.44 -25.46
N ILE A 186 -2.08 8.24 -24.85
CA ILE A 186 -1.48 7.99 -23.54
C ILE A 186 0.02 7.67 -23.73
N ILE A 187 0.83 8.31 -22.91
CA ILE A 187 2.28 8.17 -22.94
C ILE A 187 2.69 6.99 -22.03
N GLN A 188 3.30 5.97 -22.63
CA GLN A 188 3.81 4.83 -21.88
C GLN A 188 5.11 5.17 -21.15
N SER A 189 5.21 4.84 -19.87
CA SER A 189 6.43 4.91 -19.07
C SER A 189 6.69 3.57 -18.39
N MET A 190 7.96 3.13 -18.34
CA MET A 190 8.33 1.88 -17.68
C MET A 190 9.44 2.08 -16.65
N SER A 191 9.37 1.38 -15.53
CA SER A 191 10.45 1.34 -14.54
C SER A 191 11.74 0.76 -15.13
N ARG A 192 12.88 1.10 -14.55
CA ARG A 192 14.16 0.48 -14.91
C ARG A 192 14.19 -0.97 -14.44
N LYS A 193 14.87 -1.82 -15.19
CA LYS A 193 14.99 -3.26 -14.90
C LYS A 193 15.57 -3.49 -13.50
N GLY A 194 14.84 -4.26 -12.69
CA GLY A 194 15.26 -4.62 -11.34
C GLY A 194 15.22 -3.51 -10.31
N ASN A 195 14.58 -2.36 -10.62
CA ASN A 195 14.46 -1.23 -9.71
C ASN A 195 13.03 -1.09 -9.18
N CYS A 196 12.74 -1.77 -8.06
CA CYS A 196 11.42 -1.73 -7.42
C CYS A 196 10.99 -0.31 -6.98
N LEU A 197 11.94 0.57 -6.68
CA LEU A 197 11.63 1.94 -6.27
C LEU A 197 10.99 2.76 -7.39
N ASP A 198 11.16 2.37 -8.64
CA ASP A 198 10.56 3.06 -9.79
C ASP A 198 9.06 2.74 -9.92
N ASN A 199 8.53 1.64 -9.31
CA ASN A 199 7.11 1.28 -9.26
C ASN A 199 6.53 1.32 -7.84
N ALA A 200 7.07 2.18 -6.98
CA ALA A 200 6.77 2.21 -5.55
C ALA A 200 5.28 2.47 -5.24
N MET A 201 4.54 3.19 -6.09
CA MET A 201 3.11 3.46 -5.90
C MET A 201 2.27 2.17 -5.95
N ALA A 202 2.43 1.36 -7.00
CA ALA A 202 1.72 0.09 -7.12
C ALA A 202 2.17 -0.93 -6.05
N GLU A 203 3.47 -1.00 -5.76
CA GLU A 203 4.00 -1.86 -4.70
C GLU A 203 3.45 -1.49 -3.31
N ASN A 204 3.36 -0.20 -2.99
CA ASN A 204 2.78 0.27 -1.74
C ASN A 204 1.29 -0.07 -1.63
N PHE A 205 0.53 0.16 -2.70
CA PHE A 205 -0.88 -0.22 -2.76
C PHE A 205 -1.06 -1.72 -2.51
N PHE A 206 -0.32 -2.57 -3.21
CA PHE A 206 -0.40 -4.03 -3.00
C PHE A 206 0.04 -4.45 -1.59
N GLY A 207 1.04 -3.80 -1.04
CA GLY A 207 1.48 -4.05 0.33
C GLY A 207 0.37 -3.76 1.35
N ILE A 208 -0.32 -2.63 1.21
CA ILE A 208 -1.45 -2.24 2.05
C ILE A 208 -2.62 -3.20 1.85
N MET A 209 -3.04 -3.39 0.60
CA MET A 209 -4.17 -4.25 0.23
C MET A 209 -3.98 -5.68 0.77
N LYS A 210 -2.82 -6.29 0.52
CA LYS A 210 -2.53 -7.64 1.02
C LYS A 210 -2.52 -7.71 2.55
N SER A 211 -1.98 -6.69 3.22
CA SER A 211 -1.94 -6.65 4.68
C SER A 211 -3.31 -6.46 5.31
N GLU A 212 -4.16 -5.62 4.71
CA GLU A 212 -5.45 -5.24 5.27
C GLU A 212 -6.57 -6.23 4.93
N LEU A 213 -6.62 -6.68 3.67
CA LEU A 213 -7.71 -7.54 3.19
C LEU A 213 -7.36 -9.03 3.29
N LEU A 214 -6.19 -9.44 2.78
CA LEU A 214 -5.92 -10.86 2.60
C LEU A 214 -5.37 -11.52 3.86
N TYR A 215 -4.30 -10.99 4.42
CA TYR A 215 -3.66 -11.66 5.56
C TYR A 215 -4.46 -11.54 6.85
N ALA A 216 -5.28 -10.50 6.99
CA ALA A 216 -6.17 -10.37 8.14
C ALA A 216 -7.39 -11.31 8.04
N CYS A 217 -7.94 -11.53 6.84
CA CYS A 217 -9.05 -12.44 6.62
C CYS A 217 -8.62 -13.92 6.70
N LEU A 218 -7.48 -14.28 6.09
CA LEU A 218 -6.98 -15.64 6.08
C LEU A 218 -6.60 -16.16 7.48
N LEU A 219 -6.17 -15.29 8.40
CA LEU A 219 -5.93 -15.68 9.80
C LEU A 219 -7.22 -15.97 10.58
N TYR A 220 -8.39 -15.53 10.06
CA TYR A 220 -9.69 -15.76 10.69
C TYR A 220 -10.40 -17.02 10.16
N THR A 221 -10.04 -17.48 8.97
CA THR A 221 -10.66 -18.66 8.31
C THR A 221 -9.84 -19.93 8.42
N SER A 222 -8.63 -19.88 8.97
CA SER A 222 -7.89 -21.08 9.34
C SER A 222 -8.46 -21.61 10.64
N PRO A 223 -8.99 -22.88 10.70
CA PRO A 223 -9.32 -23.49 11.97
C PRO A 223 -8.07 -23.48 12.87
N SER A 224 -8.28 -23.14 14.13
CA SER A 224 -7.21 -23.19 15.13
C SER A 224 -6.67 -24.64 15.19
N PRO A 225 -5.34 -24.85 15.23
CA PRO A 225 -4.79 -26.19 15.43
C PRO A 225 -5.15 -26.81 16.78
N ARG A 226 -6.06 -26.21 17.54
CA ARG A 226 -6.49 -26.60 18.89
C ARG A 226 -7.99 -26.86 19.00
N ASP A 227 -8.74 -26.93 17.89
CA ASP A 227 -10.13 -27.38 17.87
C ASP A 227 -10.23 -28.82 17.38
#